data_68fe8eb6402c6ba210bfbcaa6fa04e02
#
_entry.id   68fe8eb6402c6ba210bfbcaa6fa04e02
#
_cell.length_a   1.000
_cell.length_b   1.000
_cell.length_c   1.000
_cell.angle_alpha   90.00
_cell.angle_beta   90.00
_cell.angle_gamma   90.00
#
_symmetry.space_group_name_H-M   'P 1'
#
loop_
_entity.id
_entity.type
_entity.pdbx_description
1 polymer ?
#
loop_
_entity_poly.entity_id
_entity_poly.type
_entity_poly.pdbx_seq_one_letter_code
_entity_poly.pdbx_strand_id
1 'polypeptide(L)'
;MKTNSSAFKYICIFLCLILVFVSYSINRKRNQIKELKNLSLQNIEISNIADGTYTGYANTSFLKVKLELIVQNGTLQNVKILMNEGSVGQNVAPITQAMVKENKIIVSPIPDEEIASVVFMAAATNALSSQNQK
;
A
#
# COMPACT_ATOMS: atom_id res chain seq x y z
N MET A 1 11.55 22.61 -50.57
CA MET A 1 10.78 21.61 -49.78
C MET A 1 9.65 22.33 -49.05
N LYS A 2 8.41 22.13 -49.47
CA LYS A 2 7.26 22.60 -48.68
C LYS A 2 7.09 21.63 -47.49
N THR A 3 7.57 22.01 -46.34
CA THR A 3 7.19 21.35 -45.12
C THR A 3 5.68 21.51 -44.93
N ASN A 4 4.94 20.40 -44.94
CA ASN A 4 3.51 20.41 -44.69
C ASN A 4 3.25 21.03 -43.31
N SER A 5 2.96 22.33 -43.31
CA SER A 5 2.66 23.12 -42.10
C SER A 5 1.58 22.47 -41.21
N SER A 6 0.66 21.73 -41.84
CA SER A 6 -0.39 20.98 -41.14
C SER A 6 0.18 19.78 -40.37
N ALA A 7 1.05 18.99 -41.01
CA ALA A 7 1.66 17.82 -40.34
C ALA A 7 2.51 18.22 -39.17
N PHE A 8 3.26 19.31 -39.25
CA PHE A 8 4.06 19.86 -38.16
C PHE A 8 3.17 20.29 -36.98
N LYS A 9 2.04 20.92 -37.21
CA LYS A 9 1.07 21.29 -36.15
C LYS A 9 0.52 20.07 -35.44
N TYR A 10 0.17 19.01 -36.12
CA TYR A 10 -0.31 17.76 -35.52
C TYR A 10 0.78 17.06 -34.67
N ILE A 11 2.02 17.08 -35.15
CA ILE A 11 3.17 16.55 -34.38
C ILE A 11 3.36 17.33 -33.08
N CYS A 12 3.31 18.68 -33.14
CA CYS A 12 3.43 19.51 -31.94
C CYS A 12 2.31 19.24 -30.93
N ILE A 13 1.06 19.13 -31.41
CA ILE A 13 -0.09 18.81 -30.55
C ILE A 13 0.09 17.44 -29.89
N PHE A 14 0.51 16.44 -30.65
CA PHE A 14 0.76 15.09 -30.12
C PHE A 14 1.86 15.07 -29.06
N LEU A 15 2.97 15.78 -29.29
CA LEU A 15 4.04 15.94 -28.31
C LEU A 15 3.56 16.64 -27.03
N CYS A 16 2.74 17.70 -27.15
CA CYS A 16 2.15 18.37 -25.99
C CYS A 16 1.25 17.43 -25.18
N LEU A 17 0.44 16.60 -25.83
CA LEU A 17 -0.41 15.62 -25.15
C LEU A 17 0.42 14.58 -24.39
N ILE A 18 1.53 14.10 -24.99
CA ILE A 18 2.45 13.18 -24.31
C ILE A 18 3.06 13.84 -23.08
N LEU A 19 3.51 15.10 -23.16
CA LEU A 19 4.10 15.83 -22.04
C LEU A 19 3.09 16.01 -20.91
N VAL A 20 1.84 16.36 -21.22
CA VAL A 20 0.77 16.49 -20.23
C VAL A 20 0.50 15.14 -19.56
N PHE A 21 0.41 14.06 -20.32
CA PHE A 21 0.18 12.73 -19.80
C PHE A 21 1.32 12.25 -18.87
N VAL A 22 2.58 12.48 -19.27
CA VAL A 22 3.74 12.15 -18.45
C VAL A 22 3.76 12.97 -17.16
N SER A 23 3.48 14.28 -17.24
CA SER A 23 3.42 15.15 -16.06
C SER A 23 2.32 14.72 -15.09
N TYR A 24 1.16 14.34 -15.60
CA TYR A 24 0.05 13.82 -14.79
C TYR A 24 0.45 12.51 -14.07
N SER A 25 1.08 11.58 -14.79
CA SER A 25 1.52 10.30 -14.22
C SER A 25 2.56 10.49 -13.11
N ILE A 26 3.51 11.39 -13.28
CA ILE A 26 4.53 11.71 -12.28
C ILE A 26 3.90 12.33 -11.02
N ASN A 27 2.98 13.27 -11.19
CA ASN A 27 2.29 13.92 -10.06
C ASN A 27 1.46 12.92 -9.26
N ARG A 28 0.78 11.99 -9.93
CA ARG A 28 0.01 10.94 -9.26
C ARG A 28 0.88 10.07 -8.36
N LYS A 29 2.04 9.60 -8.86
CA LYS A 29 2.99 8.81 -8.07
C LYS A 29 3.57 9.60 -6.88
N ARG A 30 3.90 10.88 -7.08
CA ARG A 30 4.40 11.73 -5.98
C ARG A 30 3.41 11.90 -4.86
N ASN A 31 2.13 12.06 -5.16
CA ASN A 31 1.07 12.18 -4.15
C ASN A 31 0.89 10.88 -3.37
N GLN A 32 0.90 9.73 -4.03
CA GLN A 32 0.86 8.42 -3.36
C GLN A 32 2.03 8.25 -2.37
N ILE A 33 3.25 8.59 -2.78
CA ILE A 33 4.42 8.50 -1.89
C ILE A 33 4.31 9.43 -0.68
N LYS A 34 3.75 10.65 -0.86
CA LYS A 34 3.52 11.57 0.27
C LYS A 34 2.53 11.00 1.28
N GLU A 35 1.45 10.40 0.82
CA GLU A 35 0.47 9.76 1.69
C GLU A 35 1.08 8.58 2.46
N LEU A 36 1.92 7.76 1.82
CA LEU A 36 2.60 6.65 2.48
C LEU A 36 3.51 7.10 3.63
N LYS A 37 4.17 8.25 3.49
CA LYS A 37 5.02 8.80 4.56
C LYS A 37 4.23 9.20 5.81
N ASN A 38 2.95 9.43 5.70
CA ASN A 38 2.07 9.78 6.81
C ASN A 38 1.49 8.54 7.52
N LEU A 39 1.70 7.35 6.97
CA LEU A 39 1.26 6.11 7.59
C LEU A 39 2.21 5.70 8.72
N SER A 40 1.66 5.30 9.85
CA SER A 40 2.44 4.76 10.95
C SER A 40 2.86 3.33 10.64
N LEU A 41 4.16 3.11 10.54
CA LEU A 41 4.77 1.79 10.47
C LEU A 41 5.59 1.59 11.74
N GLN A 42 5.22 0.63 12.56
CA GLN A 42 5.93 0.28 13.79
C GLN A 42 6.27 -1.20 13.78
N ASN A 43 7.51 -1.51 14.11
CA ASN A 43 7.90 -2.90 14.32
C ASN A 43 7.43 -3.33 15.72
N ILE A 44 6.30 -4.01 15.75
CA ILE A 44 5.69 -4.52 16.98
C ILE A 44 6.08 -5.98 17.14
N GLU A 45 6.67 -6.32 18.28
CA GLU A 45 7.00 -7.70 18.64
C GLU A 45 5.74 -8.49 18.95
N ILE A 46 5.39 -9.46 18.13
CA ILE A 46 4.16 -10.26 18.27
C ILE A 46 4.14 -11.05 19.59
N SER A 47 5.31 -11.48 20.07
CA SER A 47 5.45 -12.19 21.34
C SER A 47 4.95 -11.40 22.55
N ASN A 48 4.89 -10.07 22.46
CA ASN A 48 4.42 -9.19 23.53
C ASN A 48 2.92 -8.87 23.40
N ILE A 49 2.25 -9.35 22.37
CA ILE A 49 0.83 -9.14 22.14
C ILE A 49 0.03 -10.26 22.79
N ALA A 50 -0.99 -9.90 23.56
CA ALA A 50 -1.89 -10.87 24.18
C ALA A 50 -2.64 -11.69 23.11
N ASP A 51 -3.03 -12.90 23.46
CA ASP A 51 -3.86 -13.74 22.60
C ASP A 51 -5.18 -13.04 22.29
N GLY A 52 -5.57 -13.03 21.03
CA GLY A 52 -6.80 -12.37 20.59
C GLY A 52 -6.89 -12.13 19.11
N THR A 53 -8.00 -11.51 18.73
CA THR A 53 -8.28 -11.08 17.36
C THR A 53 -8.26 -9.56 17.31
N TYR A 54 -7.46 -9.02 16.42
CA TYR A 54 -7.20 -7.60 16.28
C TYR A 54 -7.58 -7.11 14.90
N THR A 55 -8.29 -6.00 14.84
CA THR A 55 -8.69 -5.41 13.55
C THR A 55 -8.00 -4.06 13.38
N GLY A 56 -7.36 -3.89 12.22
CA GLY A 56 -6.72 -2.65 11.85
C GLY A 56 -7.19 -2.13 10.50
N TYR A 57 -7.10 -0.82 10.34
CA TYR A 57 -7.54 -0.12 9.16
C TYR A 57 -6.48 0.89 8.72
N ALA A 58 -6.23 0.95 7.41
CA ALA A 58 -5.42 2.00 6.79
C ALA A 58 -6.17 2.55 5.57
N ASN A 59 -6.15 3.86 5.41
CA ASN A 59 -6.86 4.57 4.36
C ASN A 59 -5.94 5.59 3.70
N THR A 60 -5.86 5.49 2.39
CA THR A 60 -5.23 6.48 1.51
C THR A 60 -6.22 6.90 0.42
N SER A 61 -5.88 7.91 -0.37
CA SER A 61 -6.73 8.32 -1.50
C SER A 61 -6.85 7.25 -2.61
N PHE A 62 -5.96 6.26 -2.61
CA PHE A 62 -5.85 5.26 -3.67
C PHE A 62 -6.08 3.82 -3.21
N LEU A 63 -6.07 3.55 -1.89
CA LEU A 63 -6.26 2.21 -1.34
C LEU A 63 -6.81 2.28 0.09
N LYS A 64 -7.86 1.50 0.35
CA LYS A 64 -8.44 1.27 1.68
C LYS A 64 -8.25 -0.19 2.05
N VAL A 65 -7.65 -0.44 3.20
CA VAL A 65 -7.36 -1.79 3.68
C VAL A 65 -7.90 -1.96 5.08
N LYS A 66 -8.59 -3.08 5.32
CA LYS A 66 -8.97 -3.54 6.65
C LYS A 66 -8.51 -4.97 6.83
N LEU A 67 -7.75 -5.21 7.88
CA LEU A 67 -7.19 -6.51 8.22
C LEU A 67 -7.72 -7.00 9.55
N GLU A 68 -7.83 -8.31 9.69
CA GLU A 68 -8.04 -9.01 10.94
C GLU A 68 -6.83 -9.90 11.20
N LEU A 69 -6.18 -9.69 12.34
CA LEU A 69 -5.01 -10.44 12.79
C LEU A 69 -5.41 -11.32 13.96
N ILE A 70 -5.02 -12.58 13.92
CA ILE A 70 -5.22 -13.54 15.01
C ILE A 70 -3.86 -13.85 15.61
N VAL A 71 -3.70 -13.48 16.89
CA VAL A 71 -2.49 -13.76 17.68
C VAL A 71 -2.81 -14.81 18.73
N GLN A 72 -1.97 -15.83 18.85
CA GLN A 72 -2.09 -16.89 19.85
C GLN A 72 -0.70 -17.40 20.24
N ASN A 73 -0.46 -17.49 21.56
CA ASN A 73 0.81 -17.94 22.12
C ASN A 73 2.02 -17.15 21.59
N GLY A 74 1.91 -15.83 21.47
CA GLY A 74 2.97 -14.96 20.96
C GLY A 74 3.28 -15.14 19.47
N THR A 75 2.36 -15.75 18.73
CA THR A 75 2.54 -16.05 17.30
C THR A 75 1.34 -15.53 16.50
N LEU A 76 1.64 -14.93 15.35
CA LEU A 76 0.64 -14.49 14.39
C LEU A 76 0.11 -15.71 13.61
N GLN A 77 -1.07 -16.16 13.96
CA GLN A 77 -1.68 -17.37 13.39
C GLN A 77 -2.30 -17.13 12.02
N ASN A 78 -2.90 -15.96 11.84
CA ASN A 78 -3.59 -15.62 10.60
C ASN A 78 -3.67 -14.11 10.40
N VAL A 79 -3.66 -13.70 9.15
CA VAL A 79 -3.96 -12.33 8.70
C VAL A 79 -5.00 -12.42 7.60
N LYS A 80 -6.22 -12.03 7.92
CA LYS A 80 -7.35 -12.05 6.99
C LYS A 80 -7.60 -10.65 6.44
N ILE A 81 -7.79 -10.56 5.13
CA ILE A 81 -8.18 -9.33 4.45
C ILE A 81 -9.70 -9.20 4.52
N LEU A 82 -10.18 -8.22 5.28
CA LEU A 82 -11.61 -7.89 5.38
C LEU A 82 -12.06 -6.89 4.33
N MET A 83 -11.15 -6.00 3.92
CA MET A 83 -11.39 -4.98 2.90
C MET A 83 -10.10 -4.71 2.14
N ASN A 84 -10.19 -4.64 0.83
CA ASN A 84 -9.13 -4.22 -0.08
C ASN A 84 -9.79 -3.50 -1.27
N GLU A 85 -9.94 -2.19 -1.14
CA GLU A 85 -10.64 -1.36 -2.12
C GLU A 85 -9.72 -0.24 -2.62
N GLY A 86 -9.42 -0.26 -3.90
CA GLY A 86 -8.58 0.78 -4.48
C GLY A 86 -8.10 0.50 -5.89
N SER A 87 -7.24 1.38 -6.38
CA SER A 87 -6.64 1.32 -7.72
C SER A 87 -5.33 0.52 -7.78
N VAL A 88 -4.84 0.04 -6.64
CA VAL A 88 -3.62 -0.77 -6.49
C VAL A 88 -3.92 -1.94 -5.53
N GLY A 89 -3.00 -2.87 -5.38
CA GLY A 89 -3.15 -3.95 -4.41
C GLY A 89 -4.02 -5.12 -4.89
N GLN A 90 -3.96 -5.46 -6.15
CA GLN A 90 -4.72 -6.60 -6.69
C GLN A 90 -4.09 -7.95 -6.32
N ASN A 91 -2.76 -8.01 -6.16
CA ASN A 91 -2.01 -9.24 -5.91
C ASN A 91 -1.30 -9.21 -4.53
N VAL A 92 -2.00 -8.83 -3.49
CA VAL A 92 -1.42 -8.63 -2.14
C VAL A 92 -1.51 -9.82 -1.20
N ALA A 93 -2.14 -10.92 -1.60
CA ALA A 93 -2.21 -12.12 -0.77
C ALA A 93 -0.84 -12.59 -0.24
N PRO A 94 0.28 -12.51 -1.00
CA PRO A 94 1.60 -12.87 -0.49
C PRO A 94 2.06 -12.05 0.71
N ILE A 95 1.62 -10.79 0.89
CA ILE A 95 2.04 -9.96 2.04
C ILE A 95 1.50 -10.51 3.36
N THR A 96 0.24 -10.95 3.39
CA THR A 96 -0.36 -11.52 4.58
C THR A 96 0.25 -12.88 4.92
N GLN A 97 0.59 -13.66 3.92
CA GLN A 97 1.31 -14.93 4.09
C GLN A 97 2.72 -14.73 4.64
N ALA A 98 3.44 -13.72 4.13
CA ALA A 98 4.78 -13.37 4.64
C ALA A 98 4.70 -12.93 6.11
N MET A 99 3.72 -12.11 6.50
CA MET A 99 3.52 -11.70 7.88
C MET A 99 3.36 -12.90 8.83
N VAL A 100 2.54 -13.87 8.46
CA VAL A 100 2.33 -15.09 9.25
C VAL A 100 3.61 -15.93 9.29
N LYS A 101 4.23 -16.18 8.14
CA LYS A 101 5.43 -17.00 8.01
C LYS A 101 6.62 -16.45 8.81
N GLU A 102 6.81 -15.13 8.79
CA GLU A 102 7.92 -14.47 9.48
C GLU A 102 7.57 -14.08 10.93
N ASN A 103 6.33 -14.26 11.35
CA ASN A 103 5.80 -13.79 12.63
C ASN A 103 6.05 -12.30 12.85
N LYS A 104 5.82 -11.48 11.83
CA LYS A 104 6.08 -10.04 11.80
C LYS A 104 5.00 -9.32 11.01
N ILE A 105 4.69 -8.08 11.40
CA ILE A 105 3.80 -7.22 10.61
C ILE A 105 4.55 -6.34 9.60
N ILE A 106 5.83 -6.10 9.83
CA ILE A 106 6.70 -5.40 8.88
C ILE A 106 7.56 -6.45 8.17
N VAL A 107 7.26 -6.67 6.91
CA VAL A 107 7.90 -7.66 6.04
C VAL A 107 8.39 -6.99 4.75
N SER A 108 9.12 -7.72 3.92
CA SER A 108 9.56 -7.20 2.63
C SER A 108 8.36 -6.90 1.72
N PRO A 109 8.30 -5.72 1.09
CA PRO A 109 7.25 -5.40 0.13
C PRO A 109 7.25 -6.39 -1.05
N ILE A 110 6.07 -6.63 -1.60
CA ILE A 110 5.92 -7.47 -2.79
C ILE A 110 6.38 -6.68 -4.02
N PRO A 111 7.24 -7.24 -4.89
CA PRO A 111 7.59 -6.63 -6.16
C PRO A 111 6.33 -6.24 -6.96
N ASP A 112 6.36 -5.06 -7.57
CA ASP A 112 5.26 -4.44 -8.32
C ASP A 112 4.03 -4.02 -7.49
N GLU A 113 4.00 -4.34 -6.18
CA GLU A 113 2.93 -3.96 -5.24
C GLU A 113 3.49 -3.26 -3.97
N GLU A 114 4.63 -2.57 -4.10
CA GLU A 114 5.32 -1.96 -2.96
C GLU A 114 4.43 -0.96 -2.23
N ILE A 115 3.70 -0.13 -2.98
CA ILE A 115 2.78 0.89 -2.43
C ILE A 115 1.67 0.23 -1.62
N ALA A 116 1.05 -0.80 -2.19
CA ALA A 116 0.00 -1.56 -1.50
C ALA A 116 0.55 -2.28 -0.27
N SER A 117 1.74 -2.90 -0.38
CA SER A 117 2.39 -3.57 0.75
C SER A 117 2.57 -2.67 1.96
N VAL A 118 2.97 -1.40 1.76
CA VAL A 118 3.12 -0.41 2.83
C VAL A 118 1.76 -0.12 3.49
N VAL A 119 0.68 0.01 2.73
CA VAL A 119 -0.67 0.25 3.29
C VAL A 119 -1.15 -0.96 4.11
N PHE A 120 -0.86 -2.19 3.66
CA PHE A 120 -1.16 -3.40 4.42
C PHE A 120 -0.38 -3.48 5.73
N MET A 121 0.92 -3.17 5.71
CA MET A 121 1.73 -3.10 6.93
C MET A 121 1.24 -2.03 7.90
N ALA A 122 0.79 -0.88 7.39
CA ALA A 122 0.19 0.17 8.23
C ALA A 122 -1.14 -0.28 8.86
N ALA A 123 -1.99 -0.98 8.12
CA ALA A 123 -3.22 -1.55 8.68
C ALA A 123 -2.92 -2.57 9.79
N ALA A 124 -1.91 -3.42 9.61
CA ALA A 124 -1.46 -4.36 10.63
C ALA A 124 -0.86 -3.65 11.85
N THR A 125 -0.06 -2.59 11.65
CA THR A 125 0.44 -1.74 12.72
C THR A 125 -0.71 -1.14 13.54
N ASN A 126 -1.72 -0.58 12.86
CA ASN A 126 -2.88 0.01 13.52
C ASN A 126 -3.70 -1.01 14.31
N ALA A 127 -3.78 -2.27 13.84
CA ALA A 127 -4.45 -3.34 14.56
C ALA A 127 -3.81 -3.63 15.92
N LEU A 128 -2.48 -3.65 15.99
CA LEU A 128 -1.74 -4.05 17.19
C LEU A 128 -1.33 -2.87 18.08
N SER A 129 -1.14 -1.67 17.51
CA SER A 129 -0.75 -0.48 18.28
C SER A 129 -1.84 0.02 19.24
N SER A 130 -3.11 -0.22 18.92
CA SER A 130 -4.23 0.14 19.81
C SER A 130 -4.23 -0.63 21.14
N GLN A 131 -3.42 -1.68 21.28
CA GLN A 131 -3.27 -2.48 22.50
C GLN A 131 -2.12 -2.02 23.40
N ASN A 132 -1.16 -1.26 22.88
CA ASN A 132 -0.03 -0.74 23.68
C ASN A 132 -0.38 0.51 24.51
N GLN A 133 -1.65 0.94 24.55
CA GLN A 133 -2.11 2.11 25.31
C GLN A 133 -2.89 1.73 26.58
N LYS A 134 -2.64 0.54 27.12
CA LYS A 134 -3.13 0.16 28.46
C LYS A 134 -2.00 0.08 29.46
#